data_68cc1a0faa4092611e1eb4181a8e7d21
#
_entry.id   68cc1a0faa4092611e1eb4181a8e7d21
#
_cell.length_a   1.000
_cell.length_b   1.000
_cell.length_c   1.000
_cell.angle_alpha   90.00
_cell.angle_beta   90.00
_cell.angle_gamma   90.00
#
_symmetry.space_group_name_H-M   'P 1'
#
loop_
_entity.id
_entity.type
_entity.pdbx_description
1 polymer ?
#
loop_
_entity_poly.entity_id
_entity_poly.type
_entity_poly.pdbx_seq_one_letter_code
_entity_poly.pdbx_strand_id
1 'polypeptide(L)'
;MNIDVKNIDLSLFIGKLDELLAAVNAVQERQAINEEVQLELVKFLSLSTQKSQGQLDNLARQFQQADAELRGLTLSIAEQQKNFFDLLPKQLAAGQANTEKNLASELRSLQALATLGYRKLAPVGGHIRCVFLVHSIETWDALADLHRRMKADSRFTPIVATVNRRYPGQDGFGNEDQTSAFLVGVDVEHIRLGMADSYVGLSILKALMPDVVFRQSQWDADVPPAFGAGELGFTKLAFVPYASTIIQRYAHNEKAGESQSAYAYDQLCHRVAWRIFCETRFTEASYRRYHGYDPAKVVLSGFPKNERLVQSIGVDGWPIVDRGQRAHRVVWAPHHSLGNVWLAFGVFHLMFEQMLDWAIQRPDIDFVLKPHPALYSVAVNEGMVPADRIDRFAATWARLPNCAVCDGQYADLFASSDLLITDGISFLTEYQLFDKPLVFYDSRRHVPFNELGELAKSAAHVVTDFPQMQAAVLGYLGGAPWERQAERSALRAAMLPRDRPAVDIILNEIAVSLGAAEASAPDDNHKLQLLG
;
A
#
# COMPACT_ATOMS: atom_id res chain seq x y z
N MET A 1 -10.21 28.15 36.09
CA MET A 1 -11.63 27.78 36.12
C MET A 1 -11.72 26.52 36.95
N ASN A 2 -12.15 26.62 38.23
CA ASN A 2 -12.36 25.45 39.07
C ASN A 2 -13.58 24.70 38.53
N ILE A 3 -13.39 23.56 37.93
CA ILE A 3 -14.47 22.67 37.51
C ILE A 3 -14.88 21.91 38.74
N ASP A 4 -16.10 22.16 39.21
CA ASP A 4 -16.69 21.50 40.36
C ASP A 4 -17.01 20.05 40.01
N VAL A 5 -16.13 19.16 40.39
CA VAL A 5 -16.20 17.68 40.15
C VAL A 5 -17.45 17.04 40.78
N LYS A 6 -18.24 17.80 41.56
CA LYS A 6 -19.45 17.31 42.23
C LYS A 6 -20.69 17.21 41.31
N ASN A 7 -20.65 17.71 40.10
CA ASN A 7 -21.78 17.68 39.17
C ASN A 7 -21.56 16.85 37.88
N ILE A 8 -20.62 15.90 37.92
CA ILE A 8 -20.54 14.91 36.83
C ILE A 8 -21.68 13.90 37.10
N ASP A 9 -22.62 13.84 36.15
CA ASP A 9 -23.71 12.86 36.21
C ASP A 9 -23.13 11.43 36.02
N LEU A 10 -22.64 10.88 37.13
CA LEU A 10 -22.12 9.51 37.20
C LEU A 10 -23.16 8.48 36.75
N SER A 11 -24.45 8.80 36.79
CA SER A 11 -25.53 7.90 36.37
C SER A 11 -25.53 7.68 34.84
N LEU A 12 -25.24 8.73 34.08
CA LEU A 12 -25.10 8.64 32.60
C LEU A 12 -23.86 7.81 32.20
N PHE A 13 -22.77 7.97 32.96
CA PHE A 13 -21.54 7.20 32.74
C PHE A 13 -21.71 5.71 33.12
N ILE A 14 -22.36 5.43 34.26
CA ILE A 14 -22.68 4.07 34.68
C ILE A 14 -23.65 3.42 33.69
N GLY A 15 -24.67 4.14 33.22
CA GLY A 15 -25.59 3.65 32.18
C GLY A 15 -24.89 3.25 30.88
N LYS A 16 -23.90 4.03 30.44
CA LYS A 16 -23.09 3.70 29.27
C LYS A 16 -22.16 2.51 29.47
N LEU A 17 -21.62 2.34 30.70
CA LEU A 17 -20.83 1.17 31.07
C LEU A 17 -21.69 -0.10 31.10
N ASP A 18 -22.92 -0.01 31.61
CA ASP A 18 -23.88 -1.11 31.59
C ASP A 18 -24.31 -1.51 30.20
N GLU A 19 -24.53 -0.53 29.27
CA GLU A 19 -24.78 -0.80 27.86
C GLU A 19 -23.59 -1.51 27.19
N LEU A 20 -22.35 -1.10 27.50
CA LEU A 20 -21.13 -1.73 26.98
C LEU A 20 -20.98 -3.16 27.49
N LEU A 21 -21.24 -3.36 28.81
CA LEU A 21 -21.20 -4.67 29.44
C LEU A 21 -22.27 -5.60 28.85
N ALA A 22 -23.47 -5.08 28.63
CA ALA A 22 -24.54 -5.81 27.96
C ALA A 22 -24.19 -6.19 26.52
N ALA A 23 -23.51 -5.29 25.78
CA ALA A 23 -23.05 -5.59 24.43
C ALA A 23 -21.93 -6.67 24.42
N VAL A 24 -21.00 -6.62 25.37
CA VAL A 24 -19.95 -7.65 25.52
C VAL A 24 -20.57 -8.99 25.89
N ASN A 25 -21.52 -9.01 26.85
CA ASN A 25 -22.23 -10.23 27.22
C ASN A 25 -23.02 -10.81 26.06
N ALA A 26 -23.68 -9.97 25.23
CA ALA A 26 -24.40 -10.40 24.04
C ALA A 26 -23.46 -10.98 22.96
N VAL A 27 -22.22 -10.49 22.87
CA VAL A 27 -21.20 -11.07 21.98
C VAL A 27 -20.74 -12.43 22.50
N GLN A 28 -20.54 -12.56 23.83
CA GLN A 28 -20.16 -13.83 24.47
C GLN A 28 -21.27 -14.88 24.35
N GLU A 29 -22.55 -14.50 24.58
CA GLU A 29 -23.69 -15.40 24.38
C GLU A 29 -23.81 -15.87 22.91
N ARG A 30 -23.57 -14.97 21.94
CA ARG A 30 -23.56 -15.35 20.53
C ARG A 30 -22.38 -16.25 20.16
N GLN A 31 -21.24 -16.07 20.81
CA GLN A 31 -20.10 -16.97 20.64
C GLN A 31 -20.45 -18.38 21.16
N ALA A 32 -21.07 -18.49 22.33
CA ALA A 32 -21.52 -19.76 22.89
C ALA A 32 -22.58 -20.45 21.99
N ILE A 33 -23.54 -19.69 21.46
CA ILE A 33 -24.54 -20.20 20.50
C ILE A 33 -23.85 -20.67 19.21
N ASN A 34 -22.85 -19.94 18.73
CA ASN A 34 -22.10 -20.33 17.53
C ASN A 34 -21.29 -21.61 17.74
N GLU A 35 -20.69 -21.78 18.93
CA GLU A 35 -20.00 -23.02 19.33
C GLU A 35 -20.96 -24.21 19.42
N GLU A 36 -22.18 -24.01 19.96
CA GLU A 36 -23.21 -25.04 20.02
C GLU A 36 -23.73 -25.44 18.65
N VAL A 37 -23.97 -24.46 17.77
CA VAL A 37 -24.36 -24.68 16.36
C VAL A 37 -23.27 -25.41 15.60
N GLN A 38 -21.99 -25.07 15.85
CA GLN A 38 -20.86 -25.77 15.26
C GLN A 38 -20.81 -27.24 15.69
N LEU A 39 -21.01 -27.49 16.99
CA LEU A 39 -21.03 -28.85 17.54
C LEU A 39 -22.16 -29.70 16.94
N GLU A 40 -23.35 -29.15 16.83
CA GLU A 40 -24.51 -29.81 16.20
C GLU A 40 -24.33 -30.01 14.69
N LEU A 41 -23.72 -29.05 14.00
CA LEU A 41 -23.37 -29.18 12.57
C LEU A 41 -22.35 -30.29 12.33
N VAL A 42 -21.34 -30.38 13.19
CA VAL A 42 -20.34 -31.47 13.16
C VAL A 42 -20.97 -32.81 13.45
N LYS A 43 -21.91 -32.90 14.40
CA LYS A 43 -22.68 -34.12 14.69
C LYS A 43 -23.59 -34.52 13.50
N PHE A 44 -24.31 -33.59 12.93
CA PHE A 44 -25.16 -33.81 11.76
C PHE A 44 -24.36 -34.26 10.53
N LEU A 45 -23.21 -33.65 10.29
CA LEU A 45 -22.33 -33.98 9.17
C LEU A 45 -21.59 -35.31 9.40
N SER A 46 -21.30 -35.69 10.64
CA SER A 46 -20.72 -37.01 10.97
C SER A 46 -21.71 -38.18 10.74
N LEU A 47 -23.02 -37.89 10.80
CA LEU A 47 -24.08 -38.88 10.58
C LEU A 47 -24.45 -39.04 9.09
N SER A 48 -24.08 -38.11 8.24
CA SER A 48 -24.61 -38.04 6.88
C SER A 48 -23.65 -38.42 5.77
N THR A 49 -22.60 -39.24 5.97
CA THR A 49 -22.03 -39.90 4.81
C THR A 49 -20.51 -39.91 4.58
N GLN A 50 -20.05 -41.06 4.20
CA GLN A 50 -18.76 -41.40 3.61
C GLN A 50 -18.43 -40.70 2.27
N LYS A 51 -19.24 -39.78 1.78
CA LYS A 51 -19.06 -39.11 0.47
C LYS A 51 -18.52 -37.69 0.52
N SER A 52 -18.34 -37.09 1.70
CA SER A 52 -18.07 -35.64 1.83
C SER A 52 -16.84 -35.29 2.67
N GLN A 53 -15.91 -36.23 2.90
CA GLN A 53 -14.73 -35.98 3.77
C GLN A 53 -13.96 -34.71 3.39
N GLY A 54 -13.75 -34.49 2.10
CA GLY A 54 -13.03 -33.28 1.63
C GLY A 54 -13.78 -31.95 1.82
N GLN A 55 -15.12 -32.01 1.78
CA GLN A 55 -15.98 -30.84 2.05
C GLN A 55 -16.04 -30.55 3.55
N LEU A 56 -16.04 -31.59 4.38
CA LEU A 56 -15.99 -31.49 5.84
C LEU A 56 -14.69 -30.87 6.32
N ASP A 57 -13.56 -31.30 5.76
CA ASP A 57 -12.24 -30.77 6.11
C ASP A 57 -12.08 -29.30 5.69
N ASN A 58 -12.73 -28.90 4.60
CA ASN A 58 -12.74 -27.51 4.17
C ASN A 58 -13.64 -26.65 5.09
N LEU A 59 -14.81 -27.17 5.46
CA LEU A 59 -15.72 -26.48 6.37
C LEU A 59 -15.13 -26.34 7.77
N ALA A 60 -14.52 -27.42 8.29
CA ALA A 60 -13.81 -27.38 9.57
C ALA A 60 -12.66 -26.37 9.59
N ARG A 61 -11.92 -26.26 8.47
CA ARG A 61 -10.87 -25.22 8.33
C ARG A 61 -11.46 -23.80 8.32
N GLN A 62 -12.57 -23.59 7.61
CA GLN A 62 -13.26 -22.29 7.59
C GLN A 62 -13.77 -21.91 9.00
N PHE A 63 -14.30 -22.86 9.76
CA PHE A 63 -14.73 -22.61 11.13
C PHE A 63 -13.54 -22.33 12.08
N GLN A 64 -12.44 -23.09 11.96
CA GLN A 64 -11.22 -22.81 12.73
C GLN A 64 -10.65 -21.43 12.42
N GLN A 65 -10.70 -21.02 11.15
CA GLN A 65 -10.28 -19.69 10.73
C GLN A 65 -11.18 -18.59 11.34
N ALA A 66 -12.50 -18.74 11.25
CA ALA A 66 -13.44 -17.80 11.84
C ALA A 66 -13.28 -17.68 13.37
N ASP A 67 -13.00 -18.80 14.06
CA ASP A 67 -12.73 -18.82 15.51
C ASP A 67 -11.40 -18.10 15.83
N ALA A 68 -10.35 -18.32 15.03
CA ALA A 68 -9.07 -17.64 15.21
C ALA A 68 -9.18 -16.12 14.97
N GLU A 69 -9.95 -15.72 13.94
CA GLU A 69 -10.25 -14.31 13.67
C GLU A 69 -11.05 -13.66 14.80
N LEU A 70 -12.08 -14.35 15.30
CA LEU A 70 -12.87 -13.91 16.46
C LEU A 70 -12.03 -13.78 17.73
N ARG A 71 -11.14 -14.74 18.00
CA ARG A 71 -10.21 -14.67 19.17
C ARG A 71 -9.22 -13.51 19.03
N GLY A 72 -8.67 -13.29 17.82
CA GLY A 72 -7.81 -12.14 17.54
C GLY A 72 -8.52 -10.80 17.77
N LEU A 73 -9.77 -10.70 17.34
CA LEU A 73 -10.62 -9.54 17.56
C LEU A 73 -10.96 -9.35 19.05
N THR A 74 -11.25 -10.43 19.77
CA THR A 74 -11.54 -10.38 21.21
C THR A 74 -10.32 -9.93 22.02
N LEU A 75 -9.12 -10.40 21.66
CA LEU A 75 -7.87 -9.97 22.30
C LEU A 75 -7.56 -8.49 22.00
N SER A 76 -7.79 -8.03 20.77
CA SER A 76 -7.66 -6.61 20.41
C SER A 76 -8.64 -5.72 21.20
N ILE A 77 -9.89 -6.17 21.36
CA ILE A 77 -10.88 -5.46 22.18
C ILE A 77 -10.45 -5.41 23.65
N ALA A 78 -9.95 -6.52 24.18
CA ALA A 78 -9.49 -6.57 25.58
C ALA A 78 -8.27 -5.67 25.82
N GLU A 79 -7.34 -5.60 24.87
CA GLU A 79 -6.19 -4.72 24.94
C GLU A 79 -6.59 -3.24 24.79
N GLN A 80 -7.51 -2.94 23.88
CA GLN A 80 -8.08 -1.60 23.74
C GLN A 80 -8.86 -1.17 24.99
N GLN A 81 -9.64 -2.07 25.60
CA GLN A 81 -10.30 -1.82 26.87
C GLN A 81 -9.29 -1.54 27.99
N LYS A 82 -8.25 -2.35 28.10
CA LYS A 82 -7.18 -2.13 29.08
C LYS A 82 -6.51 -0.76 28.89
N ASN A 83 -6.14 -0.43 27.65
CA ASN A 83 -5.55 0.88 27.32
C ASN A 83 -6.53 2.03 27.62
N PHE A 84 -7.82 1.84 27.38
CA PHE A 84 -8.87 2.80 27.73
C PHE A 84 -8.93 3.04 29.25
N PHE A 85 -8.97 1.98 30.05
CA PHE A 85 -9.00 2.09 31.50
C PHE A 85 -7.70 2.64 32.11
N ASP A 86 -6.55 2.37 31.48
CA ASP A 86 -5.24 2.91 31.89
C ASP A 86 -5.08 4.40 31.51
N LEU A 87 -5.75 4.84 30.44
CA LEU A 87 -5.72 6.23 29.95
C LEU A 87 -6.80 7.11 30.59
N LEU A 88 -7.92 6.51 31.02
CA LEU A 88 -9.07 7.24 31.57
C LEU A 88 -8.70 8.18 32.73
N PRO A 89 -7.87 7.77 33.74
CA PRO A 89 -7.46 8.67 34.80
C PRO A 89 -6.58 9.83 34.32
N LYS A 90 -5.78 9.60 33.29
CA LYS A 90 -4.90 10.63 32.70
C LYS A 90 -5.67 11.60 31.82
N GLN A 91 -6.72 11.14 31.13
CA GLN A 91 -7.55 11.96 30.26
C GLN A 91 -8.61 12.76 31.02
N LEU A 92 -9.14 12.24 32.13
CA LEU A 92 -9.97 13.00 33.04
C LEU A 92 -9.20 14.19 33.65
N ALA A 93 -7.88 14.05 33.80
CA ALA A 93 -7.01 15.15 34.22
C ALA A 93 -6.69 16.14 33.11
N ALA A 94 -6.85 15.77 31.81
CA ALA A 94 -6.47 16.58 30.64
C ALA A 94 -7.64 17.25 29.88
N GLY A 95 -8.91 17.00 30.25
CA GLY A 95 -10.07 17.72 29.68
C GLY A 95 -11.10 16.84 28.94
N GLN A 96 -12.37 17.16 29.20
CA GLN A 96 -13.56 16.40 28.77
C GLN A 96 -13.73 16.22 27.26
N ALA A 97 -13.26 17.16 26.44
CA ALA A 97 -13.48 17.15 25.00
C ALA A 97 -12.79 15.99 24.25
N ASN A 98 -11.68 15.45 24.76
CA ASN A 98 -10.98 14.31 24.15
C ASN A 98 -11.60 12.97 24.53
N THR A 99 -12.27 12.90 25.68
CA THR A 99 -12.85 11.65 26.20
C THR A 99 -14.09 11.21 25.42
N GLU A 100 -14.97 12.17 25.05
CA GLU A 100 -16.16 11.89 24.24
C GLU A 100 -15.80 11.40 22.84
N LYS A 101 -14.76 11.99 22.25
CA LYS A 101 -14.30 11.62 20.89
C LYS A 101 -13.71 10.22 20.84
N ASN A 102 -12.96 9.82 21.88
CA ASN A 102 -12.37 8.49 21.97
C ASN A 102 -13.42 7.42 22.27
N LEU A 103 -14.38 7.71 23.17
CA LEU A 103 -15.49 6.80 23.47
C LEU A 103 -16.37 6.56 22.23
N ALA A 104 -16.65 7.60 21.46
CA ALA A 104 -17.40 7.49 20.23
C ALA A 104 -16.65 6.66 19.16
N SER A 105 -15.30 6.68 19.16
CA SER A 105 -14.49 5.83 18.29
C SER A 105 -14.57 4.36 18.65
N GLU A 106 -14.42 4.04 19.94
CA GLU A 106 -14.50 2.66 20.43
C GLU A 106 -15.89 2.04 20.25
N LEU A 107 -16.95 2.83 20.51
CA LEU A 107 -18.34 2.38 20.25
C LEU A 107 -18.57 2.09 18.76
N ARG A 108 -17.97 2.87 17.87
CA ARG A 108 -18.05 2.62 16.42
C ARG A 108 -17.30 1.34 16.01
N SER A 109 -16.14 1.09 16.59
CA SER A 109 -15.36 -0.15 16.37
C SER A 109 -16.15 -1.39 16.83
N LEU A 110 -16.81 -1.31 17.99
CA LEU A 110 -17.68 -2.37 18.48
C LEU A 110 -18.91 -2.59 17.59
N GLN A 111 -19.52 -1.52 17.07
CA GLN A 111 -20.62 -1.62 16.11
C GLN A 111 -20.17 -2.24 14.78
N ALA A 112 -18.96 -1.91 14.29
CA ALA A 112 -18.40 -2.53 13.09
C ALA A 112 -18.17 -4.04 13.29
N LEU A 113 -17.67 -4.44 14.46
CA LEU A 113 -17.48 -5.85 14.82
C LEU A 113 -18.80 -6.61 14.92
N ALA A 114 -19.83 -6.00 15.53
CA ALA A 114 -21.17 -6.60 15.62
C ALA A 114 -21.81 -6.79 14.24
N THR A 115 -21.52 -5.92 13.27
CA THR A 115 -22.04 -6.04 11.90
C THR A 115 -21.32 -7.10 11.07
N LEU A 116 -20.11 -7.53 11.41
CA LEU A 116 -19.41 -8.64 10.72
C LEU A 116 -20.21 -9.94 10.75
N GLY A 117 -20.92 -10.24 11.82
CA GLY A 117 -21.77 -11.44 11.94
C GLY A 117 -23.02 -11.44 11.04
N TYR A 118 -23.43 -10.30 10.50
CA TYR A 118 -24.63 -10.15 9.65
C TYR A 118 -24.34 -10.01 8.17
N ARG A 119 -23.11 -10.27 7.75
CA ARG A 119 -22.68 -10.03 6.37
C ARG A 119 -23.41 -10.92 5.38
N LYS A 120 -24.04 -10.32 4.38
CA LYS A 120 -24.57 -11.04 3.22
C LYS A 120 -23.40 -11.62 2.43
N LEU A 121 -23.49 -12.89 2.07
CA LEU A 121 -22.46 -13.60 1.29
C LEU A 121 -22.50 -13.24 -0.20
N ALA A 122 -23.63 -12.73 -0.69
CA ALA A 122 -23.82 -12.39 -2.10
C ALA A 122 -24.00 -10.87 -2.32
N PRO A 123 -23.57 -10.33 -3.47
CA PRO A 123 -23.78 -8.94 -3.84
C PRO A 123 -25.26 -8.57 -3.89
N VAL A 124 -25.59 -7.35 -3.47
CA VAL A 124 -26.96 -6.84 -3.58
C VAL A 124 -27.20 -6.35 -5.00
N GLY A 125 -28.20 -6.91 -5.70
CA GLY A 125 -28.58 -6.47 -7.05
C GLY A 125 -27.79 -7.08 -8.20
N GLY A 126 -26.98 -8.12 -7.95
CA GLY A 126 -26.28 -8.87 -9.01
C GLY A 126 -24.99 -8.22 -9.54
N HIS A 127 -24.67 -6.99 -9.13
CA HIS A 127 -23.42 -6.30 -9.47
C HIS A 127 -22.54 -6.16 -8.24
N ILE A 128 -21.25 -6.47 -8.39
CA ILE A 128 -20.25 -6.35 -7.32
C ILE A 128 -19.84 -4.88 -7.20
N ARG A 129 -20.17 -4.24 -6.09
CA ARG A 129 -19.78 -2.86 -5.82
C ARG A 129 -18.41 -2.80 -5.20
N CYS A 130 -17.44 -2.26 -5.94
CA CYS A 130 -16.06 -2.14 -5.53
C CYS A 130 -15.70 -0.68 -5.25
N VAL A 131 -15.22 -0.36 -4.05
CA VAL A 131 -14.72 0.98 -3.73
C VAL A 131 -13.19 0.96 -3.66
N PHE A 132 -12.56 1.86 -4.41
CA PHE A 132 -11.12 2.08 -4.45
C PHE A 132 -10.77 3.25 -3.53
N LEU A 133 -10.16 2.98 -2.36
CA LEU A 133 -9.69 4.04 -1.45
C LEU A 133 -8.32 4.54 -1.92
N VAL A 134 -8.31 5.72 -2.51
CA VAL A 134 -7.10 6.36 -3.04
C VAL A 134 -6.62 7.43 -2.07
N HIS A 135 -5.40 7.31 -1.59
CA HIS A 135 -4.82 8.20 -0.59
C HIS A 135 -3.62 9.00 -1.10
N SER A 136 -3.15 8.72 -2.31
CA SER A 136 -2.11 9.50 -2.98
C SER A 136 -2.06 9.25 -4.48
N ILE A 137 -1.45 10.16 -5.22
CA ILE A 137 -1.27 10.09 -6.68
C ILE A 137 -0.47 8.83 -7.05
N GLU A 138 0.62 8.57 -6.34
CA GLU A 138 1.54 7.46 -6.63
C GLU A 138 0.88 6.09 -6.43
N THR A 139 -0.12 6.01 -5.56
CA THR A 139 -0.83 4.75 -5.31
C THR A 139 -1.88 4.45 -6.36
N TRP A 140 -2.38 5.47 -7.08
CA TRP A 140 -3.40 5.30 -8.11
C TRP A 140 -2.92 4.39 -9.26
N ASP A 141 -1.66 4.49 -9.66
CA ASP A 141 -1.11 3.68 -10.76
C ASP A 141 -1.25 2.16 -10.55
N ALA A 142 -1.25 1.71 -9.30
CA ALA A 142 -1.47 0.29 -8.98
C ALA A 142 -2.92 -0.17 -9.19
N LEU A 143 -3.89 0.76 -9.22
CA LEU A 143 -5.32 0.48 -9.31
C LEU A 143 -5.98 1.00 -10.60
N ALA A 144 -5.34 1.93 -11.31
CA ALA A 144 -5.92 2.62 -12.46
C ALA A 144 -6.45 1.66 -13.54
N ASP A 145 -5.63 0.68 -13.93
CA ASP A 145 -6.02 -0.31 -14.92
C ASP A 145 -7.10 -1.26 -14.41
N LEU A 146 -7.03 -1.63 -13.13
CA LEU A 146 -8.07 -2.44 -12.48
C LEU A 146 -9.41 -1.72 -12.48
N HIS A 147 -9.43 -0.44 -12.10
CA HIS A 147 -10.63 0.40 -12.17
C HIS A 147 -11.17 0.50 -13.59
N ARG A 148 -10.31 0.80 -14.58
CA ARG A 148 -10.69 0.92 -15.98
C ARG A 148 -11.32 -0.38 -16.51
N ARG A 149 -10.73 -1.52 -16.22
CA ARG A 149 -11.23 -2.85 -16.61
C ARG A 149 -12.55 -3.18 -15.90
N MET A 150 -12.69 -2.87 -14.60
CA MET A 150 -13.95 -3.03 -13.87
C MET A 150 -15.06 -2.16 -14.43
N LYS A 151 -14.76 -0.92 -14.85
CA LYS A 151 -15.76 -0.02 -15.46
C LYS A 151 -16.30 -0.57 -16.80
N ALA A 152 -15.50 -1.36 -17.52
CA ALA A 152 -15.88 -2.02 -18.77
C ALA A 152 -16.58 -3.38 -18.56
N ASP A 153 -16.62 -3.91 -17.34
CA ASP A 153 -17.17 -5.23 -17.03
C ASP A 153 -18.49 -5.09 -16.27
N SER A 154 -19.59 -5.52 -16.90
CA SER A 154 -20.94 -5.38 -16.36
C SER A 154 -21.19 -6.09 -15.02
N ARG A 155 -20.30 -6.97 -14.59
CA ARG A 155 -20.37 -7.62 -13.27
C ARG A 155 -20.03 -6.66 -12.11
N PHE A 156 -19.40 -5.54 -12.39
CA PHE A 156 -18.86 -4.65 -11.39
C PHE A 156 -19.45 -3.23 -11.45
N THR A 157 -19.48 -2.61 -10.29
CA THR A 157 -19.76 -1.16 -10.15
C THR A 157 -18.59 -0.55 -9.39
N PRO A 158 -17.52 -0.11 -10.09
CA PRO A 158 -16.37 0.51 -9.45
C PRO A 158 -16.67 1.96 -9.04
N ILE A 159 -16.26 2.33 -7.84
CA ILE A 159 -16.36 3.68 -7.28
C ILE A 159 -14.98 4.06 -6.77
N VAL A 160 -14.47 5.21 -7.17
CA VAL A 160 -13.22 5.77 -6.63
C VAL A 160 -13.57 6.72 -5.49
N ALA A 161 -12.85 6.63 -4.38
CA ALA A 161 -13.01 7.51 -3.24
C ALA A 161 -11.64 7.99 -2.75
N THR A 162 -11.45 9.31 -2.62
CA THR A 162 -10.20 9.90 -2.14
C THR A 162 -10.24 10.12 -0.63
N VAL A 163 -9.13 9.86 0.05
CA VAL A 163 -8.95 10.07 1.48
C VAL A 163 -7.63 10.78 1.75
N ASN A 164 -7.55 11.47 2.89
CA ASN A 164 -6.30 12.06 3.35
C ASN A 164 -5.22 11.01 3.62
N ARG A 165 -3.96 11.43 3.53
CA ARG A 165 -2.78 10.65 3.89
C ARG A 165 -1.87 11.43 4.83
N ARG A 166 -1.07 10.71 5.60
CA ARG A 166 0.07 11.25 6.34
C ARG A 166 1.35 10.65 5.77
N TYR A 167 2.25 11.50 5.30
CA TYR A 167 3.60 11.08 4.91
C TYR A 167 4.55 11.07 6.12
N PRO A 168 5.65 10.30 6.06
CA PRO A 168 6.71 10.39 7.07
C PRO A 168 7.17 11.85 7.25
N GLY A 169 7.32 12.27 8.52
CA GLY A 169 7.70 13.65 8.85
C GLY A 169 6.55 14.67 8.87
N GLN A 170 5.30 14.26 8.66
CA GLN A 170 4.12 15.11 8.80
C GLN A 170 3.37 14.82 10.11
N ASP A 171 2.89 15.88 10.78
CA ASP A 171 2.15 15.76 12.05
C ASP A 171 0.67 15.41 11.87
N GLY A 172 0.10 15.63 10.68
CA GLY A 172 -1.32 15.46 10.40
C GLY A 172 -1.62 14.74 9.09
N PHE A 173 -2.91 14.49 8.86
CA PHE A 173 -3.44 13.93 7.63
C PHE A 173 -3.86 15.05 6.68
N GLY A 174 -3.44 14.96 5.41
CA GLY A 174 -3.73 15.94 4.38
C GLY A 174 -3.58 15.38 2.97
N ASN A 175 -3.37 16.29 2.01
CA ASN A 175 -3.06 15.99 0.60
C ASN A 175 -4.21 15.35 -0.22
N GLU A 176 -5.42 15.21 0.32
CA GLU A 176 -6.57 14.71 -0.44
C GLU A 176 -6.92 15.64 -1.61
N ASP A 177 -6.84 16.96 -1.40
CA ASP A 177 -7.08 17.95 -2.47
C ASP A 177 -6.19 17.74 -3.69
N GLN A 178 -4.91 17.43 -3.47
CA GLN A 178 -3.94 17.15 -4.56
C GLN A 178 -4.29 15.86 -5.30
N THR A 179 -4.66 14.81 -4.55
CA THR A 179 -5.09 13.53 -5.12
C THR A 179 -6.37 13.70 -5.92
N SER A 180 -7.34 14.45 -5.40
CA SER A 180 -8.58 14.78 -6.09
C SER A 180 -8.33 15.57 -7.37
N ALA A 181 -7.52 16.62 -7.32
CA ALA A 181 -7.17 17.43 -8.50
C ALA A 181 -6.48 16.60 -9.59
N PHE A 182 -5.58 15.69 -9.20
CA PHE A 182 -4.95 14.75 -10.13
C PHE A 182 -5.98 13.85 -10.82
N LEU A 183 -6.92 13.23 -10.06
CA LEU A 183 -7.95 12.36 -10.62
C LEU A 183 -8.88 13.10 -11.58
N VAL A 184 -9.22 14.36 -11.28
CA VAL A 184 -9.95 15.24 -12.22
C VAL A 184 -9.15 15.43 -13.50
N GLY A 185 -7.84 15.68 -13.38
CA GLY A 185 -6.95 15.89 -14.53
C GLY A 185 -6.82 14.68 -15.47
N VAL A 186 -7.07 13.47 -14.96
CA VAL A 186 -7.05 12.21 -15.74
C VAL A 186 -8.46 11.65 -15.99
N ASP A 187 -9.50 12.48 -15.84
CA ASP A 187 -10.91 12.16 -16.12
C ASP A 187 -11.44 10.94 -15.31
N VAL A 188 -11.08 10.87 -14.04
CA VAL A 188 -11.58 9.85 -13.11
C VAL A 188 -12.58 10.46 -12.14
N GLU A 189 -13.87 10.12 -12.33
CA GLU A 189 -14.93 10.47 -11.38
C GLU A 189 -14.66 9.82 -10.02
N HIS A 190 -14.80 10.59 -8.95
CA HIS A 190 -14.53 10.11 -7.60
C HIS A 190 -15.35 10.85 -6.54
N ILE A 191 -15.47 10.23 -5.38
CA ILE A 191 -16.09 10.79 -4.19
C ILE A 191 -14.99 11.25 -3.24
N ARG A 192 -15.12 12.47 -2.72
CA ARG A 192 -14.17 13.04 -1.77
C ARG A 192 -14.56 12.66 -0.34
N LEU A 193 -13.68 11.95 0.37
CA LEU A 193 -13.86 11.53 1.76
C LEU A 193 -12.82 12.17 2.71
N GLY A 194 -12.10 13.19 2.24
CA GLY A 194 -11.06 13.91 2.97
C GLY A 194 -11.59 14.95 3.97
N MET A 195 -12.75 14.72 4.61
CA MET A 195 -13.35 15.65 5.55
C MET A 195 -12.50 15.84 6.81
N ALA A 196 -12.66 16.99 7.48
CA ALA A 196 -11.99 17.29 8.75
C ALA A 196 -12.32 16.23 9.83
N ASP A 197 -13.58 15.79 9.91
CA ASP A 197 -13.96 14.58 10.65
C ASP A 197 -14.01 13.39 9.68
N SER A 198 -12.97 12.55 9.73
CA SER A 198 -12.84 11.38 8.88
C SER A 198 -13.95 10.34 9.07
N TYR A 199 -14.63 10.34 10.23
CA TYR A 199 -15.75 9.42 10.48
C TYR A 199 -17.03 9.80 9.73
N VAL A 200 -17.18 11.06 9.34
CA VAL A 200 -18.23 11.46 8.37
C VAL A 200 -17.95 10.79 7.02
N GLY A 201 -16.70 10.81 6.57
CA GLY A 201 -16.29 10.11 5.35
C GLY A 201 -16.52 8.59 5.44
N LEU A 202 -16.22 7.97 6.57
CA LEU A 202 -16.52 6.56 6.80
C LEU A 202 -18.03 6.26 6.75
N SER A 203 -18.86 7.16 7.27
CA SER A 203 -20.32 7.02 7.21
C SER A 203 -20.83 7.05 5.77
N ILE A 204 -20.26 7.92 4.93
CA ILE A 204 -20.55 7.97 3.49
C ILE A 204 -20.10 6.66 2.82
N LEU A 205 -18.87 6.19 3.11
CA LEU A 205 -18.38 4.92 2.59
C LEU A 205 -19.30 3.74 2.95
N LYS A 206 -19.79 3.69 4.19
CA LYS A 206 -20.76 2.66 4.63
C LYS A 206 -22.09 2.78 3.90
N ALA A 207 -22.58 4.00 3.64
CA ALA A 207 -23.81 4.26 2.89
C ALA A 207 -23.72 3.81 1.42
N LEU A 208 -22.53 3.75 0.84
CA LEU A 208 -22.31 3.17 -0.49
C LEU A 208 -22.53 1.65 -0.53
N MET A 209 -22.58 0.98 0.63
CA MET A 209 -22.75 -0.47 0.78
C MET A 209 -21.79 -1.27 -0.12
N PRO A 210 -20.47 -1.07 -0.04
CA PRO A 210 -19.52 -1.78 -0.89
C PRO A 210 -19.47 -3.27 -0.55
N ASP A 211 -19.42 -4.12 -1.58
CA ASP A 211 -19.12 -5.54 -1.43
C ASP A 211 -17.62 -5.76 -1.18
N VAL A 212 -16.80 -4.94 -1.85
CA VAL A 212 -15.33 -4.96 -1.73
C VAL A 212 -14.81 -3.54 -1.59
N VAL A 213 -13.86 -3.33 -0.66
CA VAL A 213 -13.06 -2.11 -0.57
C VAL A 213 -11.61 -2.46 -0.85
N PHE A 214 -11.00 -1.78 -1.80
CA PHE A 214 -9.58 -1.89 -2.10
C PHE A 214 -8.79 -0.96 -1.20
N ARG A 215 -7.77 -1.50 -0.56
CA ARG A 215 -6.77 -0.77 0.20
C ARG A 215 -5.38 -1.12 -0.30
N GLN A 216 -4.46 -0.13 -0.29
CA GLN A 216 -3.13 -0.26 -0.86
C GLN A 216 -2.02 -0.17 0.17
N SER A 217 -2.17 0.66 1.21
CA SER A 217 -1.21 0.73 2.30
C SER A 217 -1.55 -0.29 3.39
N GLN A 218 -0.58 -1.08 3.82
CA GLN A 218 -0.69 -1.95 4.98
C GLN A 218 -0.58 -1.17 6.31
N TRP A 219 -0.11 0.06 6.25
CA TRP A 219 0.11 0.90 7.42
C TRP A 219 -1.14 1.70 7.77
N ASP A 220 -1.77 1.38 8.91
CA ASP A 220 -2.91 2.16 9.39
C ASP A 220 -2.52 3.60 9.77
N ALA A 221 -1.23 3.83 10.05
CA ALA A 221 -0.70 5.15 10.30
C ALA A 221 -0.70 6.09 9.08
N ASP A 222 -0.80 5.55 7.87
CA ASP A 222 -0.78 6.36 6.63
C ASP A 222 -2.12 7.04 6.36
N VAL A 223 -3.22 6.52 6.87
CA VAL A 223 -4.57 7.01 6.60
C VAL A 223 -5.26 7.46 7.89
N PRO A 224 -6.26 8.37 7.83
CA PRO A 224 -7.02 8.75 9.00
C PRO A 224 -7.61 7.53 9.72
N PRO A 225 -7.74 7.56 11.06
CA PRO A 225 -8.21 6.42 11.85
C PRO A 225 -9.51 5.79 11.35
N ALA A 226 -10.43 6.59 10.83
CA ALA A 226 -11.70 6.12 10.26
C ALA A 226 -11.54 5.20 9.05
N PHE A 227 -10.42 5.23 8.36
CA PHE A 227 -10.10 4.38 7.20
C PHE A 227 -9.04 3.32 7.54
N GLY A 228 -8.71 3.15 8.82
CA GLY A 228 -7.90 2.05 9.31
C GLY A 228 -8.56 0.69 9.04
N ALA A 229 -7.76 -0.37 8.99
CA ALA A 229 -8.23 -1.71 8.62
C ALA A 229 -9.35 -2.24 9.56
N GLY A 230 -9.27 -1.92 10.86
CA GLY A 230 -10.29 -2.28 11.82
C GLY A 230 -11.67 -1.69 11.52
N GLU A 231 -11.72 -0.43 11.04
CA GLU A 231 -12.97 0.26 10.70
C GLU A 231 -13.59 -0.25 9.39
N LEU A 232 -12.80 -0.86 8.50
CA LEU A 232 -13.24 -1.40 7.21
C LEU A 232 -13.82 -2.82 7.30
N GLY A 233 -13.92 -3.38 8.51
CA GLY A 233 -14.43 -4.73 8.74
C GLY A 233 -15.89 -4.96 8.31
N PHE A 234 -16.66 -3.93 8.00
CA PHE A 234 -18.04 -4.03 7.50
C PHE A 234 -18.14 -4.50 6.04
N THR A 235 -17.03 -4.59 5.32
CA THR A 235 -16.94 -5.00 3.91
C THR A 235 -15.81 -6.01 3.68
N LYS A 236 -15.73 -6.63 2.50
CA LYS A 236 -14.58 -7.45 2.13
C LYS A 236 -13.41 -6.54 1.78
N LEU A 237 -12.35 -6.55 2.60
CA LEU A 237 -11.15 -5.79 2.34
C LEU A 237 -10.26 -6.55 1.35
N ALA A 238 -10.03 -5.99 0.17
CA ALA A 238 -9.06 -6.47 -0.81
C ALA A 238 -7.78 -5.64 -0.70
N PHE A 239 -6.67 -6.29 -0.40
CA PHE A 239 -5.37 -5.64 -0.33
C PHE A 239 -4.63 -5.81 -1.64
N VAL A 240 -4.31 -4.68 -2.29
CA VAL A 240 -3.40 -4.59 -3.44
C VAL A 240 -2.31 -3.60 -3.05
N PRO A 241 -1.05 -3.99 -2.88
CA PRO A 241 -0.01 -3.09 -2.40
C PRO A 241 0.20 -1.90 -3.34
N TYR A 242 0.60 -0.75 -2.79
CA TYR A 242 0.89 0.45 -3.60
C TYR A 242 2.29 0.44 -4.21
N ALA A 243 3.22 -0.26 -3.59
CA ALA A 243 4.58 -0.44 -4.07
C ALA A 243 4.74 -1.82 -4.71
N SER A 244 5.62 -1.93 -5.67
CA SER A 244 5.78 -3.17 -6.44
C SER A 244 6.23 -4.35 -5.59
N THR A 245 6.95 -4.14 -4.49
CA THR A 245 7.31 -5.19 -3.52
C THR A 245 8.11 -4.64 -2.35
N ILE A 246 8.13 -5.39 -1.25
CA ILE A 246 9.02 -5.13 -0.13
C ILE A 246 10.29 -5.93 -0.36
N ILE A 247 11.40 -5.22 -0.59
CA ILE A 247 12.71 -5.82 -0.87
C ILE A 247 13.71 -5.70 0.27
N GLN A 248 13.34 -5.02 1.36
CA GLN A 248 14.17 -4.82 2.54
C GLN A 248 13.66 -5.63 3.74
N ARG A 249 14.55 -5.82 4.72
CA ARG A 249 14.22 -6.33 6.06
C ARG A 249 14.07 -5.17 7.03
N TYR A 250 13.11 -5.27 7.96
CA TYR A 250 12.84 -4.25 8.98
C TYR A 250 13.52 -4.62 10.30
N ALA A 251 14.87 -4.60 10.33
CA ALA A 251 15.69 -5.07 11.45
C ALA A 251 15.41 -4.38 12.79
N HIS A 252 15.06 -3.09 12.78
CA HIS A 252 14.87 -2.27 13.99
C HIS A 252 13.58 -2.55 14.76
N ASN A 253 12.65 -3.30 14.20
CA ASN A 253 11.39 -3.69 14.87
C ASN A 253 11.46 -5.10 15.46
N GLU A 254 12.65 -5.71 15.48
CA GLU A 254 12.84 -7.00 16.12
C GLU A 254 12.82 -6.87 17.63
N LYS A 255 11.78 -7.42 18.27
CA LYS A 255 11.91 -7.92 19.63
C LYS A 255 12.65 -9.25 19.55
N ALA A 256 13.47 -9.55 20.55
CA ALA A 256 14.21 -10.80 20.58
C ALA A 256 13.26 -12.01 20.34
N GLY A 257 13.45 -12.71 19.23
CA GLY A 257 12.64 -13.86 18.82
C GLY A 257 11.49 -13.59 17.84
N GLU A 258 11.21 -12.32 17.46
CA GLU A 258 10.22 -12.01 16.42
C GLU A 258 10.87 -11.99 15.03
N SER A 259 10.20 -12.60 14.04
CA SER A 259 10.66 -12.55 12.65
C SER A 259 10.47 -11.15 12.06
N GLN A 260 11.50 -10.58 11.46
CA GLN A 260 11.46 -9.29 10.75
C GLN A 260 10.34 -9.19 9.72
N SER A 261 9.97 -10.31 9.11
CA SER A 261 8.91 -10.39 8.12
C SER A 261 7.51 -10.16 8.70
N ALA A 262 7.28 -10.39 10.01
CA ALA A 262 5.98 -10.11 10.64
C ALA A 262 5.58 -8.64 10.51
N TYR A 263 6.53 -7.72 10.71
CA TYR A 263 6.26 -6.29 10.54
C TYR A 263 5.78 -5.95 9.12
N ALA A 264 6.38 -6.55 8.10
CA ALA A 264 6.04 -6.27 6.70
C ALA A 264 4.77 -6.98 6.21
N TYR A 265 4.52 -8.21 6.69
CA TYR A 265 3.53 -9.12 6.07
C TYR A 265 2.40 -9.56 7.01
N ASP A 266 2.40 -9.10 8.28
CA ASP A 266 1.42 -9.48 9.29
C ASP A 266 0.82 -8.27 10.03
N GLN A 267 0.54 -7.19 9.30
CA GLN A 267 -0.16 -6.02 9.82
C GLN A 267 -1.67 -6.29 9.99
N LEU A 268 -2.36 -5.48 10.80
CA LEU A 268 -3.80 -5.59 10.98
C LEU A 268 -4.55 -5.60 9.63
N CYS A 269 -4.12 -4.78 8.68
CA CYS A 269 -4.67 -4.75 7.33
C CYS A 269 -4.62 -6.13 6.66
N HIS A 270 -3.50 -6.86 6.77
CA HIS A 270 -3.37 -8.20 6.22
C HIS A 270 -4.24 -9.22 6.96
N ARG A 271 -4.34 -9.13 8.28
CA ARG A 271 -5.17 -10.02 9.10
C ARG A 271 -6.66 -9.87 8.79
N VAL A 272 -7.13 -8.64 8.60
CA VAL A 272 -8.52 -8.30 8.27
C VAL A 272 -8.84 -8.53 6.79
N ALA A 273 -7.85 -8.46 5.91
CA ALA A 273 -8.05 -8.63 4.48
C ALA A 273 -8.76 -9.95 4.14
N TRP A 274 -9.79 -9.85 3.30
CA TRP A 274 -10.46 -11.00 2.68
C TRP A 274 -9.58 -11.62 1.59
N ARG A 275 -8.88 -10.78 0.80
CA ARG A 275 -7.89 -11.21 -0.20
C ARG A 275 -6.67 -10.31 -0.12
N ILE A 276 -5.50 -10.93 -0.25
CA ILE A 276 -4.20 -10.30 -0.41
C ILE A 276 -3.70 -10.66 -1.81
N PHE A 277 -3.72 -9.70 -2.72
CA PHE A 277 -3.18 -9.86 -4.06
C PHE A 277 -1.70 -9.54 -4.04
N CYS A 278 -0.87 -10.54 -4.25
CA CYS A 278 0.58 -10.37 -4.13
C CYS A 278 1.28 -10.39 -5.49
N GLU A 279 2.40 -9.69 -5.54
CA GLU A 279 3.08 -9.27 -6.74
C GLU A 279 4.00 -10.36 -7.30
N THR A 280 4.67 -11.08 -6.40
CA THR A 280 5.72 -12.04 -6.75
C THR A 280 5.56 -13.34 -5.94
N ARG A 281 6.25 -14.41 -6.37
CA ARG A 281 6.31 -15.64 -5.58
C ARG A 281 7.03 -15.47 -4.24
N PHE A 282 7.92 -14.48 -4.12
CA PHE A 282 8.59 -14.14 -2.85
C PHE A 282 7.61 -13.54 -1.85
N THR A 283 6.77 -12.60 -2.31
CA THR A 283 5.73 -11.99 -1.47
C THR A 283 4.62 -13.00 -1.18
N GLU A 284 4.25 -13.86 -2.12
CA GLU A 284 3.31 -14.97 -1.88
C GLU A 284 3.81 -15.87 -0.74
N ALA A 285 5.05 -16.32 -0.79
CA ALA A 285 5.63 -17.18 0.25
C ALA A 285 5.64 -16.48 1.62
N SER A 286 5.97 -15.18 1.65
CA SER A 286 5.96 -14.35 2.85
C SER A 286 4.56 -14.20 3.44
N TYR A 287 3.55 -13.88 2.64
CA TYR A 287 2.17 -13.78 3.12
C TYR A 287 1.62 -15.13 3.57
N ARG A 288 1.89 -16.22 2.84
CA ARG A 288 1.43 -17.56 3.22
C ARG A 288 2.02 -18.06 4.55
N ARG A 289 3.19 -17.58 4.93
CA ARG A 289 3.78 -17.89 6.25
C ARG A 289 2.89 -17.44 7.40
N TYR A 290 2.20 -16.30 7.26
CA TYR A 290 1.35 -15.72 8.31
C TYR A 290 -0.15 -15.99 8.08
N HIS A 291 -0.56 -16.14 6.83
CA HIS A 291 -1.96 -16.23 6.43
C HIS A 291 -2.31 -17.52 5.69
N GLY A 292 -1.42 -18.52 5.70
CA GLY A 292 -1.62 -19.80 5.01
C GLY A 292 -2.72 -20.69 5.60
N TYR A 293 -3.30 -20.31 6.73
CA TYR A 293 -4.46 -20.98 7.31
C TYR A 293 -5.71 -20.88 6.39
N ASP A 294 -5.79 -19.88 5.53
CA ASP A 294 -6.78 -19.77 4.46
C ASP A 294 -6.05 -19.75 3.10
N PRO A 295 -6.05 -20.88 2.36
CA PRO A 295 -5.39 -20.95 1.06
C PRO A 295 -5.91 -19.93 0.05
N ALA A 296 -7.19 -19.52 0.16
CA ALA A 296 -7.82 -18.58 -0.76
C ALA A 296 -7.46 -17.12 -0.47
N LYS A 297 -6.94 -16.82 0.73
CA LYS A 297 -6.66 -15.44 1.16
C LYS A 297 -5.52 -14.81 0.38
N VAL A 298 -4.46 -15.57 0.07
CA VAL A 298 -3.27 -15.09 -0.62
C VAL A 298 -3.31 -15.52 -2.09
N VAL A 299 -3.41 -14.54 -2.98
CA VAL A 299 -3.54 -14.74 -4.42
C VAL A 299 -2.32 -14.16 -5.14
N LEU A 300 -1.53 -15.00 -5.79
CA LEU A 300 -0.45 -14.54 -6.66
C LEU A 300 -1.08 -14.00 -7.95
N SER A 301 -1.25 -12.70 -8.02
CA SER A 301 -1.82 -12.01 -9.18
C SER A 301 -0.77 -11.46 -10.14
N GLY A 302 0.42 -11.17 -9.67
CA GLY A 302 1.29 -10.18 -10.28
C GLY A 302 0.87 -8.77 -9.82
N PHE A 303 1.48 -7.74 -10.40
CA PHE A 303 1.25 -6.37 -9.99
C PHE A 303 0.83 -5.50 -11.18
N PRO A 304 -0.40 -4.92 -11.18
CA PRO A 304 -0.91 -4.15 -12.32
C PRO A 304 0.02 -3.01 -12.77
N LYS A 305 0.67 -2.35 -11.80
CA LYS A 305 1.60 -1.26 -12.07
C LYS A 305 2.84 -1.72 -12.85
N ASN A 306 3.37 -2.93 -12.56
CA ASN A 306 4.52 -3.45 -13.31
C ASN A 306 4.17 -3.68 -14.78
N GLU A 307 2.97 -4.17 -15.06
CA GLU A 307 2.47 -4.37 -16.41
C GLU A 307 2.30 -3.03 -17.13
N ARG A 308 1.76 -2.02 -16.44
CA ARG A 308 1.66 -0.66 -16.98
C ARG A 308 3.03 -0.05 -17.28
N LEU A 309 4.03 -0.26 -16.42
CA LEU A 309 5.40 0.18 -16.67
C LEU A 309 5.95 -0.45 -17.96
N VAL A 310 5.75 -1.75 -18.16
CA VAL A 310 6.17 -2.44 -19.40
C VAL A 310 5.39 -1.92 -20.61
N GLN A 311 4.10 -1.66 -20.49
CA GLN A 311 3.27 -1.11 -21.56
C GLN A 311 3.68 0.31 -21.99
N SER A 312 4.34 1.08 -21.11
CA SER A 312 4.84 2.41 -21.44
C SER A 312 6.16 2.39 -22.26
N ILE A 313 6.78 1.23 -22.45
CA ILE A 313 8.00 1.12 -23.27
C ILE A 313 7.73 1.63 -24.68
N GLY A 314 8.55 2.59 -25.12
CA GLY A 314 8.40 3.26 -26.41
C GLY A 314 7.59 4.57 -26.37
N VAL A 315 6.96 4.89 -25.23
CA VAL A 315 6.32 6.20 -25.04
C VAL A 315 7.39 7.26 -24.77
N ASP A 316 7.28 8.44 -25.36
CA ASP A 316 8.13 9.60 -25.05
C ASP A 316 7.39 10.58 -24.14
N GLY A 317 7.77 10.63 -22.87
CA GLY A 317 7.27 11.53 -21.82
C GLY A 317 8.39 12.36 -21.19
N TRP A 318 9.47 12.66 -21.94
CA TRP A 318 10.57 13.43 -21.40
C TRP A 318 10.19 14.89 -21.18
N PRO A 319 10.35 15.47 -19.97
CA PRO A 319 9.82 16.80 -19.67
C PRO A 319 10.70 17.95 -20.17
N ILE A 320 11.91 17.68 -20.63
CA ILE A 320 12.83 18.71 -21.12
C ILE A 320 12.69 18.82 -22.63
N VAL A 321 12.47 20.06 -23.12
CA VAL A 321 12.30 20.34 -24.55
C VAL A 321 13.59 20.03 -25.32
N ASP A 322 13.44 19.36 -26.46
CA ASP A 322 14.55 19.09 -27.37
C ASP A 322 15.22 20.40 -27.83
N ARG A 323 16.55 20.44 -27.66
CA ARG A 323 17.40 21.60 -28.01
C ARG A 323 18.14 21.42 -29.35
N GLY A 324 17.63 20.52 -30.21
CA GLY A 324 18.16 20.30 -31.56
C GLY A 324 19.27 19.24 -31.65
N GLN A 325 19.79 18.75 -30.55
CA GLN A 325 20.58 17.53 -30.45
C GLN A 325 20.01 16.72 -29.30
N ARG A 326 19.71 15.43 -29.52
CA ARG A 326 19.25 14.55 -28.45
C ARG A 326 20.31 14.49 -27.35
N ALA A 327 20.01 15.11 -26.23
CA ALA A 327 20.80 14.97 -25.03
C ALA A 327 20.66 13.55 -24.44
N HIS A 328 21.64 13.09 -23.70
CA HIS A 328 21.47 11.90 -22.89
C HIS A 328 20.49 12.17 -21.74
N ARG A 329 19.55 11.26 -21.51
CA ARG A 329 18.43 11.43 -20.58
C ARG A 329 18.65 10.63 -19.30
N VAL A 330 19.01 11.29 -18.22
CA VAL A 330 19.31 10.68 -16.93
C VAL A 330 18.22 11.06 -15.91
N VAL A 331 17.60 10.05 -15.29
CA VAL A 331 16.74 10.25 -14.14
C VAL A 331 17.55 10.08 -12.86
N TRP A 332 17.43 11.02 -11.95
CA TRP A 332 17.97 10.91 -10.58
C TRP A 332 16.82 10.83 -9.58
N ALA A 333 16.71 9.70 -8.90
CA ALA A 333 15.59 9.38 -8.01
C ALA A 333 16.05 9.06 -6.59
N PRO A 334 16.30 10.09 -5.75
CA PRO A 334 16.76 9.91 -4.38
C PRO A 334 15.63 9.49 -3.43
N HIS A 335 15.99 8.63 -2.47
CA HIS A 335 15.09 8.14 -1.43
C HIS A 335 15.07 9.04 -0.20
N HIS A 336 13.95 9.09 0.51
CA HIS A 336 13.73 9.98 1.66
C HIS A 336 14.33 9.47 2.98
N SER A 337 14.72 8.20 3.12
CA SER A 337 15.28 7.67 4.37
C SER A 337 16.74 8.06 4.51
N LEU A 338 16.96 9.32 4.90
CA LEU A 338 18.29 9.92 5.00
C LEU A 338 18.99 9.59 6.32
N GLY A 339 20.32 9.56 6.31
CA GLY A 339 21.13 9.42 7.52
C GLY A 339 20.90 8.10 8.25
N ASN A 340 20.58 8.16 9.55
CA ASN A 340 20.34 7.01 10.41
C ASN A 340 18.85 6.76 10.67
N VAL A 341 17.95 7.38 9.89
CA VAL A 341 16.53 7.08 9.99
C VAL A 341 16.21 5.69 9.45
N TRP A 342 15.15 5.14 9.91
CA TRP A 342 14.69 3.76 9.94
C TRP A 342 15.08 2.81 8.77
N LEU A 343 15.25 3.25 7.55
CA LEU A 343 15.74 2.42 6.43
C LEU A 343 17.16 2.76 5.97
N ALA A 344 17.60 4.01 6.16
CA ALA A 344 18.93 4.52 5.89
C ALA A 344 19.46 4.30 4.44
N PHE A 345 18.58 4.28 3.45
CA PHE A 345 18.94 4.16 2.04
C PHE A 345 19.44 5.49 1.46
N GLY A 346 18.74 6.60 1.77
CA GLY A 346 18.90 7.87 1.11
C GLY A 346 20.25 8.55 1.34
N VAL A 347 20.86 9.03 0.26
CA VAL A 347 22.14 9.77 0.27
C VAL A 347 22.02 11.19 -0.30
N PHE A 348 20.83 11.68 -0.57
CA PHE A 348 20.56 13.01 -1.12
C PHE A 348 21.37 14.11 -0.40
N HIS A 349 21.32 14.14 0.93
CA HIS A 349 22.01 15.12 1.78
C HIS A 349 23.54 15.14 1.62
N LEU A 350 24.14 14.08 1.07
CA LEU A 350 25.57 13.97 0.83
C LEU A 350 25.98 14.41 -0.57
N MET A 351 25.05 14.42 -1.54
CA MET A 351 25.44 14.55 -2.94
C MET A 351 24.64 15.60 -3.75
N PHE A 352 23.60 16.24 -3.18
CA PHE A 352 22.71 17.12 -3.96
C PHE A 352 23.45 18.31 -4.59
N GLU A 353 24.45 18.89 -3.90
CA GLU A 353 25.27 19.97 -4.45
C GLU A 353 26.20 19.45 -5.56
N GLN A 354 26.82 18.27 -5.37
CA GLN A 354 27.65 17.65 -6.40
C GLN A 354 26.84 17.31 -7.65
N MET A 355 25.57 16.88 -7.49
CA MET A 355 24.66 16.64 -8.60
C MET A 355 24.31 17.94 -9.33
N LEU A 356 24.09 19.03 -8.60
CA LEU A 356 23.85 20.34 -9.18
C LEU A 356 25.05 20.84 -9.98
N ASP A 357 26.24 20.77 -9.39
CA ASP A 357 27.49 21.14 -10.05
C ASP A 357 27.73 20.30 -11.31
N TRP A 358 27.43 19.01 -11.23
CA TRP A 358 27.57 18.13 -12.40
C TRP A 358 26.59 18.48 -13.49
N ALA A 359 25.34 18.78 -13.19
CA ALA A 359 24.35 19.23 -14.16
C ALA A 359 24.75 20.54 -14.86
N ILE A 360 25.34 21.49 -14.10
CA ILE A 360 25.88 22.74 -14.65
C ILE A 360 27.04 22.46 -15.62
N GLN A 361 27.94 21.53 -15.28
CA GLN A 361 29.12 21.20 -16.08
C GLN A 361 28.81 20.36 -17.32
N ARG A 362 27.66 19.70 -17.36
CA ARG A 362 27.26 18.77 -18.43
C ARG A 362 25.93 19.17 -19.09
N PRO A 363 25.90 20.26 -19.86
CA PRO A 363 24.70 20.70 -20.58
C PRO A 363 24.29 19.74 -21.70
N ASP A 364 25.13 18.78 -22.08
CA ASP A 364 24.89 17.68 -23.01
C ASP A 364 24.10 16.51 -22.40
N ILE A 365 23.89 16.51 -21.09
CA ILE A 365 23.08 15.53 -20.36
C ILE A 365 21.87 16.24 -19.77
N ASP A 366 20.68 15.70 -20.04
CA ASP A 366 19.47 16.10 -19.38
C ASP A 366 19.30 15.33 -18.07
N PHE A 367 19.04 16.05 -16.98
CA PHE A 367 18.81 15.46 -15.67
C PHE A 367 17.37 15.72 -15.22
N VAL A 368 16.60 14.68 -14.97
CA VAL A 368 15.29 14.81 -14.34
C VAL A 368 15.37 14.28 -12.92
N LEU A 369 15.16 15.17 -11.96
CA LEU A 369 15.02 14.81 -10.56
C LEU A 369 13.63 14.25 -10.30
N LYS A 370 13.56 13.02 -9.81
CA LYS A 370 12.33 12.35 -9.36
C LYS A 370 12.42 12.11 -7.84
N PRO A 371 12.16 13.14 -7.02
CA PRO A 371 12.29 13.01 -5.57
C PRO A 371 11.19 12.12 -5.01
N HIS A 372 11.47 11.42 -3.92
CA HIS A 372 10.40 10.85 -3.11
C HIS A 372 9.57 12.01 -2.50
N PRO A 373 8.22 11.91 -2.41
CA PRO A 373 7.37 13.01 -1.90
C PRO A 373 7.78 13.55 -0.53
N ALA A 374 8.33 12.70 0.34
CA ALA A 374 8.79 13.09 1.67
C ALA A 374 10.27 13.54 1.72
N LEU A 375 10.99 13.61 0.59
CA LEU A 375 12.45 13.82 0.59
C LEU A 375 12.85 15.12 1.30
N TYR A 376 12.28 16.24 0.87
CA TYR A 376 12.67 17.55 1.39
C TYR A 376 12.19 17.77 2.82
N SER A 377 10.97 17.35 3.14
CA SER A 377 10.46 17.45 4.51
C SER A 377 11.29 16.65 5.50
N VAL A 378 11.69 15.43 5.14
CA VAL A 378 12.57 14.62 5.99
C VAL A 378 13.97 15.24 6.10
N ALA A 379 14.53 15.72 4.98
CA ALA A 379 15.85 16.34 4.99
C ALA A 379 15.94 17.54 5.95
N VAL A 380 14.88 18.35 6.00
CA VAL A 380 14.80 19.52 6.89
C VAL A 380 14.46 19.13 8.32
N ASN A 381 13.42 18.31 8.53
CA ASN A 381 12.93 17.96 9.86
C ASN A 381 13.93 17.13 10.67
N GLU A 382 14.71 16.29 10.00
CA GLU A 382 15.79 15.52 10.62
C GLU A 382 17.12 16.31 10.72
N GLY A 383 17.13 17.60 10.34
CA GLY A 383 18.29 18.47 10.41
C GLY A 383 19.45 18.07 9.49
N MET A 384 19.21 17.26 8.46
CA MET A 384 20.23 16.79 7.52
C MET A 384 20.67 17.88 6.56
N VAL A 385 19.73 18.72 6.11
CA VAL A 385 20.00 19.85 5.21
C VAL A 385 19.16 21.06 5.67
N PRO A 386 19.76 22.23 5.86
CA PRO A 386 19.01 23.46 6.13
C PRO A 386 18.03 23.80 5.01
N ALA A 387 16.83 24.29 5.37
CA ALA A 387 15.77 24.60 4.41
C ALA A 387 16.23 25.58 3.31
N ASP A 388 16.97 26.62 3.67
CA ASP A 388 17.49 27.61 2.73
C ASP A 388 18.46 27.01 1.70
N ARG A 389 19.18 25.93 2.03
CA ARG A 389 20.04 25.23 1.06
C ARG A 389 19.21 24.40 0.08
N ILE A 390 18.13 23.76 0.56
CA ILE A 390 17.18 23.05 -0.31
C ILE A 390 16.49 24.03 -1.26
N ASP A 391 16.01 25.18 -0.76
CA ASP A 391 15.37 26.20 -1.57
C ASP A 391 16.31 26.73 -2.66
N ARG A 392 17.58 27.01 -2.32
CA ARG A 392 18.59 27.42 -3.30
C ARG A 392 18.87 26.35 -4.34
N PHE A 393 19.00 25.08 -3.91
CA PHE A 393 19.18 23.96 -4.81
C PHE A 393 18.01 23.86 -5.78
N ALA A 394 16.77 23.80 -5.27
CA ALA A 394 15.57 23.68 -6.09
C ALA A 394 15.41 24.83 -7.07
N ALA A 395 15.62 26.07 -6.61
CA ALA A 395 15.55 27.26 -7.46
C ALA A 395 16.64 27.28 -8.54
N THR A 396 17.83 26.78 -8.25
CA THR A 396 18.92 26.71 -9.24
C THR A 396 18.66 25.60 -10.24
N TRP A 397 18.28 24.40 -9.77
CA TRP A 397 17.93 23.25 -10.60
C TRP A 397 16.83 23.59 -11.62
N ALA A 398 15.77 24.27 -11.16
CA ALA A 398 14.65 24.68 -12.03
C ALA A 398 15.01 25.71 -13.12
N ARG A 399 16.15 26.42 -12.99
CA ARG A 399 16.63 27.39 -13.97
C ARG A 399 17.53 26.81 -15.04
N LEU A 400 18.07 25.62 -14.80
CA LEU A 400 18.97 24.97 -15.75
C LEU A 400 18.16 24.40 -16.93
N PRO A 401 18.55 24.69 -18.18
CA PRO A 401 17.79 24.25 -19.36
C PRO A 401 17.85 22.73 -19.58
N ASN A 402 18.80 22.05 -18.95
CA ASN A 402 18.99 20.60 -18.99
C ASN A 402 18.51 19.91 -17.70
N CYS A 403 17.71 20.60 -16.86
CA CYS A 403 17.17 20.05 -15.63
C CYS A 403 15.65 20.20 -15.57
N ALA A 404 14.99 19.20 -14.98
CA ALA A 404 13.56 19.26 -14.65
C ALA A 404 13.28 18.48 -13.36
N VAL A 405 12.08 18.65 -12.80
CA VAL A 405 11.58 17.87 -11.67
C VAL A 405 10.31 17.14 -12.10
N CYS A 406 10.15 15.90 -11.70
CA CYS A 406 8.96 15.09 -11.92
C CYS A 406 8.34 14.70 -10.57
N ASP A 407 7.24 15.35 -10.19
CA ASP A 407 6.52 15.12 -8.92
C ASP A 407 5.30 14.19 -9.06
N GLY A 408 5.09 13.57 -10.21
CA GLY A 408 3.91 12.76 -10.48
C GLY A 408 4.21 11.35 -10.95
N GLN A 409 3.40 10.89 -11.87
CA GLN A 409 3.58 9.63 -12.57
C GLN A 409 4.93 9.61 -13.30
N TYR A 410 5.52 8.43 -13.41
CA TYR A 410 6.90 8.28 -13.89
C TYR A 410 7.10 7.18 -14.94
N ALA A 411 6.03 6.46 -15.31
CA ALA A 411 6.13 5.39 -16.31
C ALA A 411 6.74 5.90 -17.63
N ASP A 412 6.18 7.00 -18.17
CA ASP A 412 6.61 7.60 -19.42
C ASP A 412 8.00 8.27 -19.29
N LEU A 413 8.30 8.83 -18.11
CA LEU A 413 9.63 9.34 -17.79
C LEU A 413 10.69 8.23 -17.86
N PHE A 414 10.42 7.08 -17.22
CA PHE A 414 11.33 5.93 -17.24
C PHE A 414 11.44 5.34 -18.65
N ALA A 415 10.31 5.25 -19.37
CA ALA A 415 10.30 4.83 -20.76
C ALA A 415 11.16 5.72 -21.67
N SER A 416 11.24 7.03 -21.39
CA SER A 416 11.97 8.02 -22.19
C SER A 416 13.43 8.20 -21.80
N SER A 417 13.82 7.76 -20.58
CA SER A 417 15.19 7.92 -20.07
C SER A 417 16.17 6.95 -20.72
N ASP A 418 17.46 7.25 -20.66
CA ASP A 418 18.53 6.35 -21.07
C ASP A 418 19.11 5.60 -19.85
N LEU A 419 19.04 6.21 -18.63
CA LEU A 419 19.63 5.67 -17.43
C LEU A 419 18.92 6.20 -16.17
N LEU A 420 18.89 5.38 -15.10
CA LEU A 420 18.45 5.79 -13.77
C LEU A 420 19.62 5.77 -12.79
N ILE A 421 19.71 6.81 -11.95
CA ILE A 421 20.48 6.86 -10.72
C ILE A 421 19.51 6.81 -9.56
N THR A 422 19.65 5.87 -8.64
CA THR A 422 18.80 5.79 -7.44
C THR A 422 19.56 5.22 -6.25
N ASP A 423 19.15 5.63 -5.06
CA ASP A 423 19.47 5.02 -3.78
C ASP A 423 18.21 4.43 -3.12
N GLY A 424 17.09 4.39 -3.87
CA GLY A 424 15.78 3.96 -3.42
C GLY A 424 15.49 2.49 -3.63
N ILE A 425 14.45 2.01 -2.95
CA ILE A 425 14.04 0.60 -2.96
C ILE A 425 13.08 0.27 -4.10
N SER A 426 12.01 1.04 -4.31
CA SER A 426 11.00 0.72 -5.33
C SER A 426 11.58 0.79 -6.74
N PHE A 427 12.32 1.84 -7.05
CA PHE A 427 12.88 2.04 -8.38
C PHE A 427 14.06 1.10 -8.70
N LEU A 428 14.68 0.53 -7.67
CA LEU A 428 15.69 -0.53 -7.84
C LEU A 428 15.09 -1.77 -8.52
N THR A 429 13.80 -2.05 -8.33
CA THR A 429 13.09 -3.13 -9.01
C THR A 429 12.37 -2.65 -10.28
N GLU A 430 11.58 -1.59 -10.15
CA GLU A 430 10.66 -1.14 -11.21
C GLU A 430 11.38 -0.68 -12.48
N TYR A 431 12.48 0.08 -12.34
CA TYR A 431 13.22 0.58 -13.52
C TYR A 431 13.85 -0.53 -14.35
N GLN A 432 14.21 -1.64 -13.74
CA GLN A 432 14.81 -2.77 -14.46
C GLN A 432 13.81 -3.49 -15.40
N LEU A 433 12.51 -3.22 -15.27
CA LEU A 433 11.50 -3.66 -16.22
C LEU A 433 11.67 -3.03 -17.62
N PHE A 434 12.32 -1.87 -17.70
CA PHE A 434 12.59 -1.16 -18.96
C PHE A 434 13.84 -1.66 -19.71
N ASP A 435 14.59 -2.57 -19.12
CA ASP A 435 15.82 -3.12 -19.70
C ASP A 435 16.91 -2.05 -20.01
N LYS A 436 17.05 -1.08 -19.12
CA LYS A 436 17.98 0.06 -19.24
C LYS A 436 19.01 0.07 -18.11
N PRO A 437 20.18 0.71 -18.29
CA PRO A 437 21.17 0.85 -17.24
C PRO A 437 20.61 1.51 -15.98
N LEU A 438 20.89 0.90 -14.82
CA LEU A 438 20.54 1.41 -13.50
C LEU A 438 21.80 1.45 -12.64
N VAL A 439 22.11 2.63 -12.12
CA VAL A 439 23.19 2.84 -11.15
C VAL A 439 22.57 3.00 -9.77
N PHE A 440 22.85 2.03 -8.90
CA PHE A 440 22.37 2.02 -7.51
C PHE A 440 23.46 2.56 -6.58
N TYR A 441 23.18 3.68 -5.90
CA TYR A 441 24.08 4.20 -4.89
C TYR A 441 23.80 3.51 -3.55
N ASP A 442 24.71 2.62 -3.15
CA ASP A 442 24.63 1.89 -1.90
C ASP A 442 25.21 2.74 -0.75
N SER A 443 24.36 3.20 0.16
CA SER A 443 24.74 3.96 1.34
C SER A 443 25.64 3.15 2.31
N ARG A 444 25.68 1.83 2.19
CA ARG A 444 26.30 0.85 3.12
C ARG A 444 25.76 0.95 4.57
N ARG A 445 24.72 1.73 4.79
CA ARG A 445 24.11 1.94 6.13
C ARG A 445 22.68 1.46 6.18
N HIS A 446 22.09 1.18 5.00
CA HIS A 446 20.71 0.77 4.89
C HIS A 446 20.44 -0.61 5.54
N VAL A 447 19.19 -0.85 5.92
CA VAL A 447 18.75 -2.15 6.39
C VAL A 447 19.02 -3.23 5.34
N PRO A 448 19.29 -4.48 5.74
CA PRO A 448 19.58 -5.56 4.81
C PRO A 448 18.45 -5.79 3.82
N PHE A 449 18.78 -6.21 2.63
CA PHE A 449 17.80 -6.71 1.66
C PHE A 449 17.27 -8.10 2.03
N ASN A 450 16.08 -8.43 1.55
CA ASN A 450 15.58 -9.81 1.47
C ASN A 450 16.08 -10.46 0.16
N GLU A 451 15.66 -11.70 -0.11
CA GLU A 451 16.09 -12.45 -1.30
C GLU A 451 15.81 -11.71 -2.62
N LEU A 452 14.62 -11.10 -2.74
CA LEU A 452 14.28 -10.33 -3.94
C LEU A 452 15.08 -9.04 -4.04
N GLY A 453 15.36 -8.39 -2.90
CA GLY A 453 16.21 -7.20 -2.85
C GLY A 453 17.66 -7.48 -3.22
N GLU A 454 18.22 -8.61 -2.79
CA GLU A 454 19.57 -9.04 -3.21
C GLU A 454 19.60 -9.33 -4.72
N LEU A 455 18.55 -9.97 -5.27
CA LEU A 455 18.43 -10.16 -6.71
C LEU A 455 18.36 -8.81 -7.44
N ALA A 456 17.56 -7.86 -6.96
CA ALA A 456 17.44 -6.54 -7.56
C ALA A 456 18.77 -5.75 -7.51
N LYS A 457 19.49 -5.83 -6.38
CA LYS A 457 20.83 -5.24 -6.23
C LYS A 457 21.83 -5.88 -7.18
N SER A 458 21.84 -7.21 -7.33
CA SER A 458 22.75 -7.90 -8.23
C SER A 458 22.51 -7.53 -9.71
N ALA A 459 21.28 -7.18 -10.06
CA ALA A 459 20.88 -6.73 -11.39
C ALA A 459 21.20 -5.23 -11.67
N ALA A 460 21.75 -4.48 -10.70
CA ALA A 460 22.11 -3.07 -10.81
C ALA A 460 23.63 -2.88 -10.83
N HIS A 461 24.09 -1.76 -11.37
CA HIS A 461 25.49 -1.32 -11.20
C HIS A 461 25.61 -0.61 -9.83
N VAL A 462 26.25 -1.27 -8.88
CA VAL A 462 26.35 -0.77 -7.49
C VAL A 462 27.58 0.13 -7.35
N VAL A 463 27.37 1.32 -6.80
CA VAL A 463 28.40 2.31 -6.48
C VAL A 463 28.27 2.80 -5.04
N THR A 464 29.32 3.37 -4.48
CA THR A 464 29.36 3.77 -3.07
C THR A 464 29.89 5.19 -2.82
N ASP A 465 30.30 5.87 -3.90
CA ASP A 465 30.70 7.26 -3.88
C ASP A 465 30.30 7.98 -5.17
N PHE A 466 30.36 9.30 -5.13
CA PHE A 466 29.97 10.14 -6.26
C PHE A 466 30.85 9.96 -7.50
N PRO A 467 32.21 9.89 -7.39
CA PRO A 467 33.07 9.64 -8.55
C PRO A 467 32.79 8.31 -9.25
N GLN A 468 32.56 7.22 -8.50
CA GLN A 468 32.18 5.93 -9.08
C GLN A 468 30.86 6.02 -9.82
N MET A 469 29.86 6.69 -9.22
CA MET A 469 28.56 6.91 -9.84
C MET A 469 28.70 7.69 -11.15
N GLN A 470 29.46 8.78 -11.14
CA GLN A 470 29.71 9.62 -12.33
C GLN A 470 30.40 8.81 -13.44
N ALA A 471 31.43 8.04 -13.09
CA ALA A 471 32.17 7.19 -14.03
C ALA A 471 31.26 6.11 -14.65
N ALA A 472 30.42 5.44 -13.84
CA ALA A 472 29.49 4.43 -14.31
C ALA A 472 28.45 5.01 -15.27
N VAL A 473 27.83 6.15 -14.91
CA VAL A 473 26.85 6.84 -15.77
C VAL A 473 27.50 7.23 -17.10
N LEU A 474 28.64 7.90 -17.08
CA LEU A 474 29.34 8.33 -18.31
C LEU A 474 29.76 7.14 -19.17
N GLY A 475 30.16 6.02 -18.54
CA GLY A 475 30.48 4.79 -19.25
C GLY A 475 29.28 4.25 -20.04
N TYR A 476 28.12 4.14 -19.41
CA TYR A 476 26.90 3.65 -20.07
C TYR A 476 26.37 4.63 -21.12
N LEU A 477 26.38 5.92 -20.86
CA LEU A 477 26.02 6.93 -21.87
C LEU A 477 26.99 6.92 -23.07
N GLY A 478 28.25 6.54 -22.84
CA GLY A 478 29.26 6.32 -23.88
C GLY A 478 29.14 4.98 -24.62
N GLY A 479 28.13 4.18 -24.33
CA GLY A 479 27.87 2.91 -25.02
C GLY A 479 28.55 1.67 -24.40
N ALA A 480 29.02 1.75 -23.14
CA ALA A 480 29.51 0.56 -22.45
C ALA A 480 28.41 -0.51 -22.33
N PRO A 481 28.74 -1.79 -22.58
CA PRO A 481 27.75 -2.87 -22.52
C PRO A 481 27.22 -3.06 -21.09
N TRP A 482 25.95 -3.47 -20.99
CA TRP A 482 25.35 -3.84 -19.72
C TRP A 482 25.78 -5.25 -19.30
N GLU A 483 26.49 -5.36 -18.18
CA GLU A 483 27.10 -6.63 -17.73
C GLU A 483 26.16 -7.49 -16.85
N ARG A 484 24.99 -6.94 -16.42
CA ARG A 484 24.05 -7.59 -15.46
C ARG A 484 22.80 -8.12 -16.15
N GLN A 485 22.89 -8.55 -17.40
CA GLN A 485 21.72 -8.97 -18.17
C GLN A 485 21.05 -10.23 -17.63
N ALA A 486 21.84 -11.19 -17.14
CA ALA A 486 21.30 -12.44 -16.60
C ALA A 486 20.50 -12.19 -15.31
N GLU A 487 21.06 -11.40 -14.38
CA GLU A 487 20.42 -11.03 -13.12
C GLU A 487 19.17 -10.17 -13.37
N ARG A 488 19.24 -9.25 -14.33
CA ARG A 488 18.08 -8.44 -14.74
C ARG A 488 16.97 -9.32 -15.32
N SER A 489 17.28 -10.28 -16.17
CA SER A 489 16.31 -11.20 -16.75
C SER A 489 15.63 -12.04 -15.66
N ALA A 490 16.40 -12.52 -14.68
CA ALA A 490 15.86 -13.25 -13.52
C ALA A 490 14.93 -12.36 -12.68
N LEU A 491 15.33 -11.10 -12.43
CA LEU A 491 14.49 -10.14 -11.70
C LEU A 491 13.18 -9.84 -12.46
N ARG A 492 13.25 -9.59 -13.77
CA ARG A 492 12.06 -9.33 -14.60
C ARG A 492 11.09 -10.51 -14.56
N ALA A 493 11.59 -11.74 -14.65
CA ALA A 493 10.77 -12.94 -14.53
C ALA A 493 10.12 -13.06 -13.12
N ALA A 494 10.83 -12.64 -12.07
CA ALA A 494 10.28 -12.60 -10.72
C ALA A 494 9.19 -11.52 -10.55
N MET A 495 9.37 -10.36 -11.17
CA MET A 495 8.44 -9.21 -11.11
C MET A 495 7.20 -9.37 -11.99
N LEU A 496 7.23 -10.27 -12.98
CA LEU A 496 6.14 -10.58 -13.91
C LEU A 496 5.85 -12.10 -13.86
N PRO A 497 5.32 -12.62 -12.72
CA PRO A 497 5.30 -14.04 -12.41
C PRO A 497 4.18 -14.82 -13.12
N ARG A 498 3.35 -14.18 -13.94
CA ARG A 498 2.15 -14.77 -14.55
C ARG A 498 2.11 -14.51 -16.05
N ASP A 499 1.56 -15.48 -16.79
CA ASP A 499 1.32 -15.38 -18.24
C ASP A 499 0.03 -14.60 -18.58
N ARG A 500 -0.80 -14.32 -17.58
CA ARG A 500 -2.04 -13.56 -17.70
C ARG A 500 -1.90 -12.23 -16.97
N PRO A 501 -2.54 -11.16 -17.47
CA PRO A 501 -2.52 -9.86 -16.82
C PRO A 501 -3.00 -9.93 -15.35
N ALA A 502 -2.29 -9.23 -14.46
CA ALA A 502 -2.63 -9.16 -13.04
C ALA A 502 -4.07 -8.67 -12.81
N VAL A 503 -4.49 -7.70 -13.61
CA VAL A 503 -5.85 -7.15 -13.57
C VAL A 503 -6.89 -8.24 -13.84
N ASP A 504 -6.68 -9.08 -14.85
CA ASP A 504 -7.62 -10.15 -15.21
C ASP A 504 -7.69 -11.24 -14.11
N ILE A 505 -6.57 -11.52 -13.45
CA ILE A 505 -6.53 -12.46 -12.32
C ILE A 505 -7.32 -11.88 -11.13
N ILE A 506 -7.11 -10.61 -10.80
CA ILE A 506 -7.81 -9.92 -9.70
C ILE A 506 -9.32 -9.87 -9.96
N LEU A 507 -9.73 -9.45 -11.16
CA LEU A 507 -11.14 -9.39 -11.56
C LEU A 507 -11.83 -10.76 -11.46
N ASN A 508 -11.18 -11.78 -12.03
CA ASN A 508 -11.74 -13.13 -12.04
C ASN A 508 -11.85 -13.71 -10.63
N GLU A 509 -10.82 -13.51 -9.78
CA GLU A 509 -10.84 -13.95 -8.38
C GLU A 509 -12.03 -13.34 -7.62
N ILE A 510 -12.25 -12.02 -7.78
CA ILE A 510 -13.35 -11.33 -7.11
C ILE A 510 -14.70 -11.81 -7.63
N ALA A 511 -14.87 -11.92 -8.95
CA ALA A 511 -16.12 -12.36 -9.57
C ALA A 511 -16.50 -13.77 -9.14
N VAL A 512 -15.57 -14.72 -9.25
CA VAL A 512 -15.80 -16.12 -8.88
C VAL A 512 -16.10 -16.26 -7.39
N SER A 513 -15.29 -15.60 -6.55
CA SER A 513 -15.46 -15.67 -5.09
C SER A 513 -16.75 -15.03 -4.58
N LEU A 514 -17.38 -14.12 -5.35
CA LEU A 514 -18.64 -13.48 -5.02
C LEU A 514 -19.83 -14.05 -5.79
N GLY A 515 -19.63 -15.15 -6.52
CA GLY A 515 -20.70 -15.86 -7.23
C GLY A 515 -21.28 -15.09 -8.42
N ALA A 516 -20.52 -14.14 -8.99
CA ALA A 516 -20.92 -13.52 -10.24
C ALA A 516 -20.73 -14.54 -11.39
N ALA A 517 -21.69 -14.63 -12.29
CA ALA A 517 -21.62 -15.50 -13.46
C ALA A 517 -20.34 -15.23 -14.27
N GLU A 518 -19.74 -16.28 -14.85
CA GLU A 518 -18.61 -16.09 -15.77
C GLU A 518 -18.99 -15.08 -16.86
N ALA A 519 -18.14 -14.08 -17.08
CA ALA A 519 -18.32 -13.22 -18.24
C ALA A 519 -18.24 -14.12 -19.49
N SER A 520 -19.21 -14.01 -20.39
CA SER A 520 -19.03 -14.53 -21.75
C SER A 520 -17.70 -13.99 -22.27
N ALA A 521 -16.81 -14.90 -22.69
CA ALA A 521 -15.48 -14.54 -23.15
C ALA A 521 -15.54 -13.33 -24.11
N PRO A 522 -14.74 -12.29 -23.90
CA PRO A 522 -14.64 -11.23 -24.88
C PRO A 522 -14.09 -11.83 -26.18
N ASP A 523 -14.68 -11.44 -27.29
CA ASP A 523 -14.23 -11.79 -28.65
C ASP A 523 -12.71 -11.63 -28.76
N ASP A 524 -12.05 -12.72 -29.09
CA ASP A 524 -10.59 -12.91 -29.14
C ASP A 524 -9.97 -12.12 -30.33
N ASN A 525 -9.97 -10.77 -30.29
CA ASN A 525 -9.33 -9.93 -31.30
C ASN A 525 -8.26 -8.97 -30.80
N HIS A 526 -7.73 -9.17 -29.60
CA HIS A 526 -6.49 -8.52 -29.15
C HIS A 526 -5.46 -9.57 -28.75
N LYS A 527 -4.90 -10.25 -29.76
CA LYS A 527 -3.59 -10.90 -29.59
C LYS A 527 -2.58 -9.82 -29.20
N LEU A 528 -2.19 -9.82 -27.94
CA LEU A 528 -1.01 -9.15 -27.46
C LEU A 528 0.20 -9.64 -28.27
N GLN A 529 0.71 -8.79 -29.14
CA GLN A 529 2.08 -8.89 -29.61
C GLN A 529 3.01 -8.57 -28.43
N LEU A 530 3.17 -9.52 -27.55
CA LEU A 530 4.23 -9.58 -26.57
C LEU A 530 5.25 -10.57 -27.11
N LEU A 531 6.46 -10.09 -27.35
CA LEU A 531 7.67 -10.81 -27.76
C LEU A 531 7.87 -10.95 -29.30
N GLY A 532 8.50 -9.94 -29.88
CA GLY A 532 9.36 -10.01 -31.03
C GLY A 532 10.55 -9.12 -30.79
#